data_27bb3596756acce909ca3e419d473ee9
#
_entry.id   27bb3596756acce909ca3e419d473ee9
#
_cell.length_a   1.000
_cell.length_b   1.000
_cell.length_c   1.000
_cell.angle_alpha   90.00
_cell.angle_beta   90.00
_cell.angle_gamma   90.00
#
_symmetry.space_group_name_H-M   'P 1'
#
loop_
_entity.id
_entity.type
_entity.pdbx_description
1 polymer ?
#
loop_
_entity_poly.entity_id
_entity_poly.type
_entity_poly.pdbx_seq_one_letter_code
_entity_poly.pdbx_strand_id
1 'polypeptide(L)'
;MISLPLTGLIHIETLGEWTRSIFMVDNFQRFSKPMEGDGDPFWANLGYVLLGFLPFCFYLPQALRRAFRKVKKPKFLFCLTVGIVYVIFFSISSTQLPDDTMPSYPFLAVLLGNYFDKKIHTVTLGWNRLSLVLLILFAEILPLGAVIGLQMNPNLREVYPLGYWMVPVAAIIILASLLLVLKNQMYWFCTTGFGGMLLALILFGHIYPKLCEISPVKQVQKQFGKEEDFLVYQRMDPAFPFNYQRSFPVANNLEEIRH
;
A
#
# COMPACT_ATOMS: atom_id res chain seq x y z
N MET A 1 14.94 14.44 13.78
CA MET A 1 15.85 15.59 14.03
C MET A 1 17.07 15.67 13.08
N ILE A 2 17.43 14.60 12.38
CA ILE A 2 18.55 14.58 11.41
C ILE A 2 18.18 15.26 10.07
N SER A 3 16.92 15.34 9.72
CA SER A 3 16.44 15.92 8.45
C SER A 3 16.59 17.44 8.35
N LEU A 4 16.44 18.18 9.43
CA LEU A 4 16.51 19.66 9.43
C LEU A 4 17.88 20.23 9.02
N PRO A 5 19.03 19.71 9.52
CA PRO A 5 20.33 20.18 9.05
C PRO A 5 20.58 19.84 7.57
N LEU A 6 20.16 18.67 7.11
CA LEU A 6 20.33 18.23 5.73
C LEU A 6 19.49 19.09 4.76
N THR A 7 18.22 19.36 5.11
CA THR A 7 17.38 20.25 4.32
C THR A 7 17.91 21.67 4.25
N GLY A 8 18.52 22.17 5.33
CA GLY A 8 19.17 23.48 5.36
C GLY A 8 20.39 23.56 4.46
N LEU A 9 21.25 22.54 4.46
CA LEU A 9 22.40 22.44 3.56
C LEU A 9 21.97 22.39 2.09
N ILE A 10 21.01 21.55 1.75
CA ILE A 10 20.49 21.43 0.38
C ILE A 10 19.83 22.76 -0.06
N HIS A 11 19.13 23.46 0.82
CA HIS A 11 18.55 24.77 0.53
C HIS A 11 19.63 25.79 0.13
N ILE A 12 20.77 25.81 0.85
CA ILE A 12 21.88 26.70 0.56
C ILE A 12 22.56 26.33 -0.77
N GLU A 13 22.85 25.05 -0.99
CA GLU A 13 23.50 24.56 -2.20
C GLU A 13 22.66 24.77 -3.46
N THR A 14 21.34 24.61 -3.37
CA THR A 14 20.41 24.77 -4.51
C THR A 14 19.83 26.18 -4.62
N LEU A 15 20.34 27.16 -3.86
CA LEU A 15 19.80 28.53 -3.83
C LEU A 15 18.28 28.57 -3.58
N GLY A 16 17.75 27.60 -2.84
CA GLY A 16 16.33 27.49 -2.51
C GLY A 16 15.46 26.80 -3.55
N GLU A 17 15.97 26.44 -4.73
CA GLU A 17 15.18 25.77 -5.77
C GLU A 17 14.61 24.45 -5.31
N TRP A 18 15.40 23.62 -4.60
CA TRP A 18 14.94 22.36 -4.04
C TRP A 18 13.81 22.54 -3.03
N THR A 19 13.94 23.52 -2.13
CA THR A 19 12.91 23.84 -1.14
C THR A 19 11.63 24.32 -1.82
N ARG A 20 11.76 25.18 -2.84
CA ARG A 20 10.63 25.65 -3.63
C ARG A 20 9.95 24.51 -4.38
N SER A 21 10.71 23.60 -4.97
CA SER A 21 10.18 22.41 -5.65
C SER A 21 9.36 21.56 -4.69
N ILE A 22 9.89 21.19 -3.52
CA ILE A 22 9.16 20.40 -2.54
C ILE A 22 7.88 21.10 -2.07
N PHE A 23 7.95 22.37 -1.70
CA PHE A 23 6.77 23.05 -1.17
C PHE A 23 5.73 23.40 -2.24
N MET A 24 6.15 23.90 -3.40
CA MET A 24 5.23 24.35 -4.43
C MET A 24 4.80 23.23 -5.38
N VAL A 25 5.73 22.37 -5.82
CA VAL A 25 5.44 21.31 -6.78
C VAL A 25 4.91 20.08 -6.07
N ASP A 26 5.68 19.52 -5.14
CA ASP A 26 5.34 18.23 -4.52
C ASP A 26 4.17 18.33 -3.54
N ASN A 27 3.97 19.43 -2.87
CA ASN A 27 2.86 19.57 -1.91
C ASN A 27 1.67 20.34 -2.52
N PHE A 28 1.88 21.56 -3.00
CA PHE A 28 0.76 22.41 -3.40
C PHE A 28 0.19 22.07 -4.77
N GLN A 29 1.05 21.87 -5.79
CA GLN A 29 0.57 21.52 -7.12
C GLN A 29 -0.02 20.11 -7.15
N ARG A 30 0.60 19.16 -6.43
CA ARG A 30 0.12 17.78 -6.29
C ARG A 30 -1.25 17.72 -5.61
N PHE A 31 -1.52 18.60 -4.64
CA PHE A 31 -2.82 18.69 -4.00
C PHE A 31 -3.90 19.22 -4.95
N SER A 32 -3.55 20.20 -5.81
CA SER A 32 -4.50 20.93 -6.66
C SER A 32 -4.63 20.40 -8.10
N LYS A 33 -3.62 19.69 -8.60
CA LYS A 33 -3.62 19.14 -9.97
C LYS A 33 -3.09 17.70 -9.99
N PRO A 34 -3.70 16.79 -10.76
CA PRO A 34 -3.16 15.45 -10.94
C PRO A 34 -1.80 15.54 -11.64
N MET A 35 -0.75 14.97 -11.01
CA MET A 35 0.60 14.99 -11.57
C MET A 35 0.89 13.78 -12.46
N GLU A 36 0.15 12.69 -12.29
CA GLU A 36 0.41 11.41 -12.94
C GLU A 36 -0.84 10.86 -13.65
N GLY A 37 -1.24 11.51 -14.75
CA GLY A 37 -2.39 11.09 -15.54
C GLY A 37 -3.72 11.65 -15.05
N ASP A 38 -4.83 10.95 -15.32
CA ASP A 38 -6.14 11.28 -14.79
C ASP A 38 -6.14 11.06 -13.28
N GLY A 39 -6.57 12.08 -12.52
CA GLY A 39 -6.55 12.01 -11.05
C GLY A 39 -7.29 10.79 -10.51
N ASP A 40 -6.79 10.23 -9.42
CA ASP A 40 -7.42 9.08 -8.75
C ASP A 40 -8.80 9.46 -8.19
N PRO A 41 -9.76 8.52 -8.18
CA PRO A 41 -11.07 8.78 -7.63
C PRO A 41 -10.98 9.01 -6.11
N PHE A 42 -11.76 9.93 -5.57
CA PHE A 42 -11.74 10.34 -4.14
C PHE A 42 -11.82 9.16 -3.13
N TRP A 43 -12.33 8.02 -3.55
CA TRP A 43 -12.43 6.81 -2.71
C TRP A 43 -11.16 5.94 -2.74
N ALA A 44 -10.15 6.24 -3.57
CA ALA A 44 -8.93 5.44 -3.67
C ALA A 44 -8.21 5.32 -2.33
N ASN A 45 -8.08 6.43 -1.58
CA ASN A 45 -7.47 6.42 -0.25
C ASN A 45 -8.22 5.53 0.75
N LEU A 46 -9.55 5.46 0.66
CA LEU A 46 -10.32 4.50 1.46
C LEU A 46 -9.96 3.06 1.08
N GLY A 47 -9.79 2.79 -0.20
CA GLY A 47 -9.31 1.50 -0.71
C GLY A 47 -7.92 1.16 -0.17
N TYR A 48 -6.98 2.10 -0.18
CA TYR A 48 -5.63 1.91 0.38
C TYR A 48 -5.67 1.63 1.88
N VAL A 49 -6.51 2.33 2.65
CA VAL A 49 -6.71 2.04 4.08
C VAL A 49 -7.26 0.62 4.28
N LEU A 50 -8.25 0.20 3.50
CA LEU A 50 -8.80 -1.16 3.61
C LEU A 50 -7.75 -2.22 3.25
N LEU A 51 -6.97 -2.00 2.20
CA LEU A 51 -5.88 -2.90 1.80
C LEU A 51 -4.79 -2.98 2.89
N GLY A 52 -4.38 -1.84 3.47
CA GLY A 52 -3.36 -1.80 4.52
C GLY A 52 -3.81 -2.46 5.83
N PHE A 53 -5.11 -2.60 6.06
CA PHE A 53 -5.65 -3.33 7.21
C PHE A 53 -5.99 -4.80 6.94
N LEU A 54 -5.65 -5.33 5.77
CA LEU A 54 -5.81 -6.77 5.54
C LEU A 54 -5.01 -7.58 6.58
N PRO A 55 -5.55 -8.69 7.08
CA PRO A 55 -6.86 -9.27 6.79
C PRO A 55 -8.02 -8.70 7.64
N PHE A 56 -7.77 -7.78 8.55
CA PHE A 56 -8.75 -7.29 9.53
C PHE A 56 -9.61 -6.10 9.08
N CYS A 57 -9.45 -5.63 7.84
CA CYS A 57 -10.20 -4.49 7.28
C CYS A 57 -11.72 -4.62 7.42
N PHE A 58 -12.25 -5.84 7.33
CA PHE A 58 -13.70 -6.12 7.46
C PHE A 58 -14.26 -5.84 8.85
N TYR A 59 -13.41 -5.65 9.84
CA TYR A 59 -13.80 -5.28 11.22
C TYR A 59 -13.65 -3.78 11.49
N LEU A 60 -13.05 -3.00 10.58
CA LEU A 60 -12.91 -1.55 10.74
C LEU A 60 -14.27 -0.83 10.92
N PRO A 61 -15.33 -1.13 10.14
CA PRO A 61 -16.62 -0.47 10.34
C PRO A 61 -17.19 -0.66 11.76
N GLN A 62 -17.04 -1.86 12.33
CA GLN A 62 -17.49 -2.15 13.68
C GLN A 62 -16.63 -1.45 14.75
N ALA A 63 -15.31 -1.41 14.51
CA ALA A 63 -14.38 -0.71 15.39
C ALA A 63 -14.67 0.80 15.42
N LEU A 64 -14.88 1.40 14.25
CA LEU A 64 -15.27 2.82 14.11
C LEU A 64 -16.62 3.10 14.79
N ARG A 65 -17.66 2.29 14.49
CA ARG A 65 -18.97 2.45 15.14
C ARG A 65 -18.87 2.39 16.66
N ARG A 66 -18.04 1.50 17.21
CA ARG A 66 -17.80 1.43 18.65
C ARG A 66 -17.08 2.67 19.16
N ALA A 67 -16.06 3.14 18.45
CA ALA A 67 -15.29 4.33 18.81
C ALA A 67 -16.17 5.59 18.82
N PHE A 68 -17.03 5.77 17.82
CA PHE A 68 -18.02 6.87 17.77
C PHE A 68 -18.95 6.85 18.98
N ARG A 69 -19.41 5.68 19.43
CA ARG A 69 -20.24 5.57 20.65
C ARG A 69 -19.48 5.95 21.92
N LYS A 70 -18.15 5.96 21.89
CA LYS A 70 -17.27 6.28 23.01
C LYS A 70 -16.50 7.58 22.83
N VAL A 71 -16.92 8.43 21.90
CA VAL A 71 -16.26 9.69 21.55
C VAL A 71 -16.05 10.64 22.73
N LYS A 72 -16.89 10.55 23.76
CA LYS A 72 -16.72 11.32 25.02
C LYS A 72 -15.44 10.97 25.79
N LYS A 73 -14.80 9.84 25.50
CA LYS A 73 -13.52 9.45 26.10
C LYS A 73 -12.37 10.00 25.25
N PRO A 74 -11.43 10.80 25.84
CA PRO A 74 -10.39 11.50 25.08
C PRO A 74 -9.59 10.61 24.13
N LYS A 75 -9.23 9.39 24.54
CA LYS A 75 -8.49 8.45 23.71
C LYS A 75 -9.22 8.05 22.42
N PHE A 76 -10.54 7.87 22.47
CA PHE A 76 -11.32 7.52 21.28
C PHE A 76 -11.51 8.73 20.37
N LEU A 77 -11.76 9.89 20.97
CA LEU A 77 -11.86 11.15 20.23
C LEU A 77 -10.55 11.40 19.47
N PHE A 78 -9.41 11.33 20.15
CA PHE A 78 -8.10 11.55 19.53
C PHE A 78 -7.83 10.59 18.38
N CYS A 79 -7.98 9.28 18.60
CA CYS A 79 -7.74 8.28 17.55
C CYS A 79 -8.69 8.43 16.35
N LEU A 80 -9.98 8.74 16.60
CA LEU A 80 -10.95 9.01 15.55
C LEU A 80 -10.60 10.27 14.77
N THR A 81 -10.31 11.36 15.47
CA THR A 81 -10.01 12.64 14.83
C THR A 81 -8.78 12.50 13.94
N VAL A 82 -7.66 12.01 14.46
CA VAL A 82 -6.45 11.87 13.67
C VAL A 82 -6.66 10.89 12.53
N GLY A 83 -7.20 9.68 12.80
CA GLY A 83 -7.40 8.66 11.77
C GLY A 83 -8.31 9.12 10.63
N ILE A 84 -9.44 9.78 10.95
CA ILE A 84 -10.41 10.23 9.95
C ILE A 84 -9.92 11.47 9.21
N VAL A 85 -9.34 12.44 9.92
CA VAL A 85 -8.84 13.68 9.29
C VAL A 85 -7.80 13.38 8.24
N TYR A 86 -6.82 12.50 8.52
CA TYR A 86 -5.83 12.11 7.51
C TYR A 86 -6.48 11.49 6.27
N VAL A 87 -7.39 10.53 6.46
CA VAL A 87 -8.05 9.87 5.33
C VAL A 87 -8.86 10.86 4.50
N ILE A 88 -9.67 11.72 5.15
CA ILE A 88 -10.50 12.71 4.44
C ILE A 88 -9.62 13.75 3.75
N PHE A 89 -8.60 14.28 4.44
CA PHE A 89 -7.72 15.32 3.90
C PHE A 89 -7.06 14.85 2.60
N PHE A 90 -6.45 13.67 2.61
CA PHE A 90 -5.80 13.15 1.41
C PHE A 90 -6.78 12.64 0.35
N SER A 91 -8.01 12.27 0.72
CA SER A 91 -9.05 11.93 -0.28
C SER A 91 -9.56 13.15 -1.07
N ILE A 92 -9.33 14.38 -0.58
CA ILE A 92 -9.65 15.61 -1.30
C ILE A 92 -8.51 16.01 -2.26
N SER A 93 -7.30 15.49 -2.07
CA SER A 93 -6.17 15.74 -2.95
C SER A 93 -6.42 15.20 -4.36
N SER A 94 -5.95 15.94 -5.37
CA SER A 94 -6.07 15.52 -6.78
C SER A 94 -5.17 14.33 -7.13
N THR A 95 -4.06 14.16 -6.42
CA THR A 95 -3.18 12.99 -6.54
C THR A 95 -3.23 12.20 -5.24
N GLN A 96 -3.53 10.92 -5.32
CA GLN A 96 -3.66 10.05 -4.16
C GLN A 96 -2.62 8.94 -4.22
N LEU A 97 -1.78 8.83 -3.19
CA LEU A 97 -0.80 7.76 -3.07
C LEU A 97 -1.14 6.83 -1.90
N PRO A 98 -0.77 5.54 -1.99
CA PRO A 98 -0.99 4.59 -0.90
C PRO A 98 -0.34 4.99 0.42
N ASP A 99 0.79 5.70 0.39
CA ASP A 99 1.55 6.16 1.55
C ASP A 99 0.96 7.41 2.22
N ASP A 100 0.15 8.20 1.53
CA ASP A 100 -0.51 9.39 2.09
C ASP A 100 -1.38 9.05 3.31
N THR A 101 -1.97 7.87 3.34
CA THR A 101 -2.83 7.42 4.44
C THR A 101 -2.09 6.70 5.57
N MET A 102 -0.80 6.38 5.43
CA MET A 102 -0.01 5.67 6.45
C MET A 102 -0.06 6.27 7.85
N PRO A 103 -0.01 7.62 8.03
CA PRO A 103 -0.09 8.20 9.37
C PRO A 103 -1.40 7.90 10.11
N SER A 104 -2.48 7.54 9.39
CA SER A 104 -3.76 7.15 10.01
C SER A 104 -3.74 5.74 10.63
N TYR A 105 -2.88 4.85 10.14
CA TYR A 105 -2.89 3.43 10.49
C TYR A 105 -2.69 3.15 11.98
N PRO A 106 -1.73 3.75 12.71
CA PRO A 106 -1.57 3.51 14.14
C PRO A 106 -2.83 3.82 14.94
N PHE A 107 -3.53 4.89 14.59
CA PHE A 107 -4.74 5.31 15.30
C PHE A 107 -5.93 4.40 15.02
N LEU A 108 -6.11 4.00 13.77
CA LEU A 108 -7.14 3.03 13.38
C LEU A 108 -6.84 1.63 13.97
N ALA A 109 -5.56 1.23 14.05
CA ALA A 109 -5.15 -0.01 14.68
C ALA A 109 -5.47 -0.05 16.19
N VAL A 110 -5.28 1.07 16.91
CA VAL A 110 -5.68 1.18 18.31
C VAL A 110 -7.19 1.02 18.48
N LEU A 111 -8.00 1.61 17.59
CA LEU A 111 -9.46 1.44 17.62
C LEU A 111 -9.88 0.00 17.36
N LEU A 112 -9.23 -0.65 16.39
CA LEU A 112 -9.46 -2.04 16.03
C LEU A 112 -9.04 -2.99 17.17
N GLY A 113 -7.87 -2.78 17.77
CA GLY A 113 -7.39 -3.52 18.93
C GLY A 113 -8.34 -3.40 20.13
N ASN A 114 -8.84 -2.19 20.40
CA ASN A 114 -9.86 -2.00 21.46
C ASN A 114 -11.20 -2.69 21.14
N TYR A 115 -11.54 -2.79 19.87
CA TYR A 115 -12.71 -3.55 19.45
C TYR A 115 -12.53 -5.04 19.74
N PHE A 116 -11.41 -5.62 19.35
CA PHE A 116 -11.11 -7.04 19.58
C PHE A 116 -10.96 -7.37 21.06
N ASP A 117 -10.23 -6.57 21.85
CA ASP A 117 -10.07 -6.75 23.29
C ASP A 117 -11.41 -6.97 24.02
N LYS A 118 -12.46 -6.24 23.60
CA LYS A 118 -13.80 -6.39 24.19
C LYS A 118 -14.63 -7.53 23.60
N LYS A 119 -14.27 -7.99 22.39
CA LYS A 119 -15.03 -9.04 21.68
C LYS A 119 -14.46 -10.44 21.92
N ILE A 120 -13.19 -10.55 22.29
CA ILE A 120 -12.56 -11.84 22.66
C ILE A 120 -13.37 -12.58 23.73
N HIS A 121 -14.07 -11.86 24.62
CA HIS A 121 -14.85 -12.41 25.72
C HIS A 121 -16.37 -12.49 25.46
N THR A 122 -16.86 -12.04 24.30
CA THR A 122 -18.31 -11.98 24.02
C THR A 122 -18.62 -12.43 22.59
N VAL A 123 -19.10 -13.67 22.46
CA VAL A 123 -19.58 -14.22 21.18
C VAL A 123 -20.95 -13.61 20.86
N THR A 124 -20.98 -12.48 20.15
CA THR A 124 -22.21 -11.97 19.57
C THR A 124 -22.20 -12.16 18.05
N LEU A 125 -23.12 -12.99 17.60
CA LEU A 125 -23.03 -13.77 16.37
C LEU A 125 -23.48 -13.04 15.07
N GLY A 126 -23.95 -11.80 15.09
CA GLY A 126 -24.54 -11.16 13.92
C GLY A 126 -23.51 -10.61 12.92
N TRP A 127 -23.16 -9.33 13.03
CA TRP A 127 -22.24 -8.64 12.12
C TRP A 127 -20.82 -9.21 12.10
N ASN A 128 -20.38 -9.87 13.18
CA ASN A 128 -19.08 -10.53 13.23
C ASN A 128 -19.01 -11.74 12.32
N ARG A 129 -20.12 -12.44 12.05
CA ARG A 129 -20.18 -13.56 11.09
C ARG A 129 -19.92 -13.08 9.67
N LEU A 130 -20.57 -11.99 9.25
CA LEU A 130 -20.34 -11.43 7.92
C LEU A 130 -18.88 -11.03 7.73
N SER A 131 -18.29 -10.32 8.69
CA SER A 131 -16.88 -9.94 8.62
C SER A 131 -15.94 -11.15 8.58
N LEU A 132 -16.26 -12.21 9.33
CA LEU A 132 -15.51 -13.46 9.29
C LEU A 132 -15.62 -14.15 7.91
N VAL A 133 -16.84 -14.23 7.37
CA VAL A 133 -17.06 -14.82 6.04
C VAL A 133 -16.31 -14.02 4.97
N LEU A 134 -16.43 -12.69 5.00
CA LEU A 134 -15.71 -11.82 4.06
C LEU A 134 -14.20 -11.97 4.19
N LEU A 135 -13.68 -12.08 5.42
CA LEU A 135 -12.26 -12.32 5.66
C LEU A 135 -11.79 -13.64 5.03
N ILE A 136 -12.55 -14.72 5.23
CA ILE A 136 -12.23 -16.03 4.67
C ILE A 136 -12.26 -15.98 3.13
N LEU A 137 -13.33 -15.45 2.56
CA LEU A 137 -13.47 -15.33 1.11
C LEU A 137 -12.33 -14.50 0.51
N PHE A 138 -12.00 -13.37 1.13
CA PHE A 138 -10.97 -12.49 0.62
C PHE A 138 -9.56 -13.07 0.77
N ALA A 139 -9.32 -13.83 1.84
CA ALA A 139 -8.04 -14.50 2.08
C ALA A 139 -7.74 -15.57 1.02
N GLU A 140 -8.75 -16.17 0.39
CA GLU A 140 -8.58 -17.11 -0.73
C GLU A 140 -8.59 -16.41 -2.09
N ILE A 141 -9.49 -15.43 -2.29
CA ILE A 141 -9.61 -14.71 -3.57
C ILE A 141 -8.31 -13.97 -3.91
N LEU A 142 -7.61 -13.41 -2.92
CA LEU A 142 -6.41 -12.62 -3.16
C LEU A 142 -5.23 -13.46 -3.68
N PRO A 143 -4.84 -14.60 -3.06
CA PRO A 143 -3.81 -15.48 -3.61
C PRO A 143 -4.19 -16.07 -4.97
N LEU A 144 -5.46 -16.50 -5.15
CA LEU A 144 -5.95 -16.99 -6.43
C LEU A 144 -5.90 -15.93 -7.53
N GLY A 145 -6.35 -14.71 -7.22
CA GLY A 145 -6.26 -13.57 -8.14
C GLY A 145 -4.82 -13.23 -8.52
N ALA A 146 -3.89 -13.30 -7.56
CA ALA A 146 -2.47 -13.10 -7.81
C ALA A 146 -1.91 -14.17 -8.76
N VAL A 147 -2.24 -15.45 -8.53
CA VAL A 147 -1.82 -16.57 -9.42
C VAL A 147 -2.38 -16.37 -10.84
N ILE A 148 -3.67 -16.07 -10.96
CA ILE A 148 -4.32 -15.84 -12.26
C ILE A 148 -3.67 -14.64 -12.97
N GLY A 149 -3.47 -13.52 -12.26
CA GLY A 149 -2.83 -12.32 -12.82
C GLY A 149 -1.41 -12.57 -13.31
N LEU A 150 -0.62 -13.36 -12.55
CA LEU A 150 0.72 -13.77 -12.97
C LEU A 150 0.69 -14.68 -14.22
N GLN A 151 -0.31 -15.56 -14.36
CA GLN A 151 -0.45 -16.45 -15.52
C GLN A 151 -0.87 -15.71 -16.80
N MET A 152 -1.67 -14.65 -16.67
CA MET A 152 -2.14 -13.86 -17.81
C MET A 152 -1.02 -13.08 -18.52
N ASN A 153 0.10 -12.84 -17.84
CA ASN A 153 1.22 -12.11 -18.40
C ASN A 153 2.36 -13.06 -18.79
N PRO A 154 2.63 -13.26 -20.10
CA PRO A 154 3.70 -14.17 -20.57
C PRO A 154 5.08 -13.85 -20.01
N ASN A 155 5.35 -12.57 -19.71
CA ASN A 155 6.64 -12.12 -19.17
C ASN A 155 6.87 -12.55 -17.72
N LEU A 156 5.82 -13.01 -17.01
CA LEU A 156 5.87 -13.41 -15.61
C LEU A 156 5.91 -14.92 -15.40
N ARG A 157 6.18 -15.71 -16.46
CA ARG A 157 6.22 -17.18 -16.40
C ARG A 157 7.21 -17.74 -15.38
N GLU A 158 8.31 -17.04 -15.12
CA GLU A 158 9.32 -17.47 -14.14
C GLU A 158 8.87 -17.26 -12.70
N VAL A 159 7.90 -16.37 -12.48
CA VAL A 159 7.43 -15.96 -11.14
C VAL A 159 6.16 -16.69 -10.72
N TYR A 160 5.31 -17.10 -11.67
CA TYR A 160 4.01 -17.68 -11.31
C TYR A 160 4.10 -18.98 -10.49
N PRO A 161 5.14 -19.87 -10.63
CA PRO A 161 5.21 -21.06 -9.78
C PRO A 161 5.31 -20.73 -8.28
N LEU A 162 5.89 -19.56 -7.94
CA LEU A 162 5.97 -19.09 -6.55
C LEU A 162 4.59 -18.67 -6.02
N GLY A 163 3.73 -18.13 -6.89
CA GLY A 163 2.36 -17.76 -6.55
C GLY A 163 1.53 -18.97 -6.09
N TYR A 164 1.76 -20.15 -6.66
CA TYR A 164 1.04 -21.35 -6.27
C TYR A 164 1.23 -21.73 -4.79
N TRP A 165 2.38 -21.42 -4.19
CA TRP A 165 2.60 -21.69 -2.78
C TRP A 165 1.76 -20.81 -1.85
N MET A 166 1.29 -19.67 -2.30
CA MET A 166 0.43 -18.78 -1.52
C MET A 166 -0.96 -19.41 -1.27
N VAL A 167 -1.49 -20.17 -2.24
CA VAL A 167 -2.83 -20.77 -2.16
C VAL A 167 -2.92 -21.81 -1.04
N PRO A 168 -2.08 -22.86 -0.99
CA PRO A 168 -2.15 -23.85 0.10
C PRO A 168 -1.79 -23.25 1.46
N VAL A 169 -0.90 -22.26 1.52
CA VAL A 169 -0.58 -21.55 2.76
C VAL A 169 -1.81 -20.79 3.26
N ALA A 170 -2.52 -20.07 2.40
CA ALA A 170 -3.75 -19.38 2.74
C ALA A 170 -4.82 -20.38 3.22
N ALA A 171 -5.03 -21.48 2.49
CA ALA A 171 -5.98 -22.54 2.86
C ALA A 171 -5.69 -23.13 4.25
N ILE A 172 -4.43 -23.44 4.56
CA ILE A 172 -4.02 -23.95 5.88
C ILE A 172 -4.31 -22.92 6.98
N ILE A 173 -4.00 -21.64 6.74
CA ILE A 173 -4.24 -20.57 7.71
C ILE A 173 -5.73 -20.41 7.98
N ILE A 174 -6.56 -20.46 6.94
CA ILE A 174 -8.02 -20.36 7.07
C ILE A 174 -8.57 -21.55 7.84
N LEU A 175 -8.16 -22.77 7.48
CA LEU A 175 -8.61 -23.97 8.18
C LEU A 175 -8.23 -23.93 9.67
N ALA A 176 -6.98 -23.58 9.97
CA ALA A 176 -6.52 -23.42 11.36
C ALA A 176 -7.32 -22.33 12.08
N SER A 177 -7.57 -21.20 11.41
CA SER A 177 -8.36 -20.09 11.95
C SER A 177 -9.81 -20.49 12.24
N LEU A 178 -10.45 -21.26 11.35
CA LEU A 178 -11.82 -21.76 11.54
C LEU A 178 -11.91 -22.73 12.72
N LEU A 179 -10.95 -23.64 12.86
CA LEU A 179 -10.90 -24.57 13.98
C LEU A 179 -10.69 -23.85 15.31
N LEU A 180 -9.88 -22.81 15.31
CA LEU A 180 -9.54 -22.06 16.52
C LEU A 180 -10.65 -21.06 16.93
N VAL A 181 -11.42 -20.53 15.99
CA VAL A 181 -12.54 -19.61 16.32
C VAL A 181 -13.61 -20.28 17.20
N LEU A 182 -13.78 -21.59 17.04
CA LEU A 182 -14.72 -22.39 17.85
C LEU A 182 -14.20 -22.68 19.26
N LYS A 183 -12.87 -22.69 19.44
CA LYS A 183 -12.23 -23.01 20.72
C LYS A 183 -11.86 -21.77 21.51
N ASN A 184 -11.17 -20.83 20.89
CA ASN A 184 -10.70 -19.62 21.55
C ASN A 184 -10.46 -18.50 20.54
N GLN A 185 -11.17 -17.40 20.69
CA GLN A 185 -11.10 -16.24 19.78
C GLN A 185 -9.72 -15.56 19.79
N MET A 186 -8.98 -15.64 20.88
CA MET A 186 -7.62 -15.09 20.95
C MET A 186 -6.67 -15.84 20.01
N TYR A 187 -6.70 -17.17 20.02
CA TYR A 187 -5.88 -17.98 19.11
C TYR A 187 -6.27 -17.74 17.66
N TRP A 188 -7.56 -17.60 17.35
CA TRP A 188 -8.03 -17.23 16.01
C TRP A 188 -7.41 -15.92 15.54
N PHE A 189 -7.46 -14.89 16.37
CA PHE A 189 -6.92 -13.58 16.06
C PHE A 189 -5.41 -13.63 15.78
N CYS A 190 -4.65 -14.29 16.66
CA CYS A 190 -3.20 -14.47 16.51
C CYS A 190 -2.86 -15.27 15.26
N THR A 191 -3.58 -16.36 14.99
CA THR A 191 -3.34 -17.21 13.81
C THR A 191 -3.61 -16.48 12.51
N THR A 192 -4.71 -15.72 12.45
CA THR A 192 -5.06 -14.92 11.26
C THR A 192 -4.04 -13.81 11.03
N GLY A 193 -3.61 -13.11 12.09
CA GLY A 193 -2.59 -12.06 12.00
C GLY A 193 -1.23 -12.60 11.57
N PHE A 194 -0.78 -13.69 12.21
CA PHE A 194 0.48 -14.35 11.84
C PHE A 194 0.44 -14.90 10.41
N GLY A 195 -0.70 -15.46 10.01
CA GLY A 195 -0.90 -15.95 8.65
C GLY A 195 -0.83 -14.83 7.61
N GLY A 196 -1.47 -13.70 7.86
CA GLY A 196 -1.37 -12.53 6.99
C GLY A 196 0.06 -12.01 6.88
N MET A 197 0.81 -11.99 8.00
CA MET A 197 2.22 -11.63 8.01
C MET A 197 3.07 -12.61 7.17
N LEU A 198 2.81 -13.91 7.28
CA LEU A 198 3.51 -14.94 6.51
C LEU A 198 3.25 -14.79 5.00
N LEU A 199 2.01 -14.56 4.60
CA LEU A 199 1.67 -14.30 3.19
C LEU A 199 2.34 -13.02 2.68
N ALA A 200 2.39 -11.95 3.48
CA ALA A 200 3.10 -10.73 3.13
C ALA A 200 4.61 -10.97 2.98
N LEU A 201 5.22 -11.77 3.86
CA LEU A 201 6.64 -12.14 3.74
C LEU A 201 6.92 -12.95 2.47
N ILE A 202 6.04 -13.86 2.08
CA ILE A 202 6.16 -14.60 0.82
C ILE A 202 6.05 -13.63 -0.37
N LEU A 203 5.07 -12.75 -0.36
CA LEU A 203 4.85 -11.77 -1.43
C LEU A 203 6.03 -10.83 -1.59
N PHE A 204 6.41 -10.13 -0.52
CA PHE A 204 7.45 -9.10 -0.55
C PHE A 204 8.87 -9.67 -0.50
N GLY A 205 9.08 -10.84 0.13
CA GLY A 205 10.39 -11.47 0.24
C GLY A 205 10.80 -12.32 -0.95
N HIS A 206 9.84 -12.93 -1.65
CA HIS A 206 10.15 -13.85 -2.75
C HIS A 206 9.56 -13.42 -4.10
N ILE A 207 8.29 -13.01 -4.14
CA ILE A 207 7.62 -12.70 -5.41
C ILE A 207 8.03 -11.32 -5.91
N TYR A 208 7.93 -10.29 -5.07
CA TYR A 208 8.21 -8.91 -5.43
C TYR A 208 9.65 -8.66 -5.94
N PRO A 209 10.73 -9.20 -5.32
CA PRO A 209 12.08 -9.04 -5.85
C PRO A 209 12.23 -9.60 -7.26
N LYS A 210 11.63 -10.75 -7.54
CA LYS A 210 11.65 -11.33 -8.90
C LYS A 210 10.86 -10.51 -9.90
N LEU A 211 9.72 -9.93 -9.50
CA LEU A 211 8.98 -8.98 -10.34
C LEU A 211 9.84 -7.76 -10.68
N CYS A 212 10.61 -7.25 -9.71
CA CYS A 212 11.54 -6.15 -9.94
C CYS A 212 12.66 -6.50 -10.92
N GLU A 213 13.08 -7.76 -11.00
CA GLU A 213 14.09 -8.22 -11.97
C GLU A 213 13.58 -8.25 -13.42
N ILE A 214 12.27 -8.41 -13.60
CA ILE A 214 11.57 -8.44 -14.89
C ILE A 214 11.13 -7.03 -15.32
N SER A 215 11.41 -6.00 -14.52
CA SER A 215 11.02 -4.63 -14.82
C SER A 215 11.58 -4.18 -16.19
N PRO A 216 10.82 -3.34 -16.94
CA PRO A 216 11.26 -2.86 -18.27
C PRO A 216 12.63 -2.20 -18.22
N VAL A 217 12.93 -1.45 -17.16
CA VAL A 217 14.24 -0.79 -16.98
C VAL A 217 15.37 -1.79 -16.90
N LYS A 218 15.21 -2.87 -16.14
CA LYS A 218 16.23 -3.92 -16.05
C LYS A 218 16.37 -4.72 -17.33
N GLN A 219 15.27 -4.91 -18.08
CA GLN A 219 15.33 -5.54 -19.40
C GLN A 219 16.14 -4.69 -20.39
N VAL A 220 15.86 -3.38 -20.44
CA VAL A 220 16.63 -2.44 -21.27
C VAL A 220 18.11 -2.42 -20.84
N GLN A 221 18.39 -2.40 -19.54
CA GLN A 221 19.74 -2.42 -19.01
C GLN A 221 20.52 -3.70 -19.37
N LYS A 222 19.84 -4.85 -19.40
CA LYS A 222 20.43 -6.13 -19.84
C LYS A 222 20.71 -6.15 -21.34
N GLN A 223 19.86 -5.51 -22.14
CA GLN A 223 19.94 -5.51 -23.59
C GLN A 223 20.98 -4.52 -24.13
N PHE A 224 21.04 -3.32 -23.57
CA PHE A 224 21.86 -2.20 -24.07
C PHE A 224 23.04 -1.83 -23.16
N GLY A 225 23.12 -2.37 -21.94
CA GLY A 225 24.16 -2.00 -20.98
C GLY A 225 23.86 -0.72 -20.21
N LYS A 226 24.81 -0.31 -19.34
CA LYS A 226 24.65 0.90 -18.51
C LYS A 226 25.26 2.16 -19.12
N GLU A 227 26.11 2.01 -20.13
CA GLU A 227 26.91 3.10 -20.69
C GLU A 227 26.24 3.78 -21.90
N GLU A 228 25.20 3.15 -22.46
CA GLU A 228 24.53 3.68 -23.63
C GLU A 228 23.68 4.91 -23.28
N ASP A 229 23.68 5.88 -24.20
CA ASP A 229 22.89 7.10 -24.08
C ASP A 229 21.49 6.86 -24.64
N PHE A 230 20.50 7.21 -23.85
CA PHE A 230 19.10 7.13 -24.24
C PHE A 230 18.47 8.52 -24.29
N LEU A 231 17.63 8.72 -25.27
CA LEU A 231 16.71 9.85 -25.34
C LEU A 231 15.34 9.35 -24.94
N VAL A 232 14.74 9.98 -23.92
CA VAL A 232 13.41 9.61 -23.44
C VAL A 232 12.37 10.48 -24.16
N TYR A 233 11.32 9.86 -24.68
CA TYR A 233 10.24 10.56 -25.33
C TYR A 233 9.06 10.81 -24.39
N GLN A 234 8.62 12.05 -24.33
CA GLN A 234 7.48 12.57 -23.54
C GLN A 234 7.65 12.47 -22.03
N ARG A 235 7.77 11.26 -21.45
CA ARG A 235 7.79 11.08 -20.01
C ARG A 235 8.91 10.13 -19.59
N MET A 236 9.69 10.58 -18.62
CA MET A 236 10.72 9.76 -18.00
C MET A 236 10.14 8.99 -16.81
N ASP A 237 10.26 7.65 -16.84
CA ASP A 237 10.00 6.85 -15.65
C ASP A 237 11.16 7.04 -14.66
N PRO A 238 10.90 7.45 -13.41
CA PRO A 238 11.93 7.65 -12.37
C PRO A 238 12.83 6.44 -12.13
N ALA A 239 12.36 5.24 -12.48
CA ALA A 239 13.16 4.03 -12.37
C ALA A 239 14.39 4.04 -13.27
N PHE A 240 14.38 4.73 -14.42
CA PHE A 240 15.56 4.83 -15.30
C PHE A 240 16.70 5.62 -14.66
N PRO A 241 16.54 6.90 -14.25
CA PRO A 241 17.59 7.65 -13.57
C PRO A 241 18.11 6.93 -12.33
N PHE A 242 17.23 6.30 -11.55
CA PHE A 242 17.60 5.56 -10.36
C PHE A 242 18.50 4.36 -10.64
N ASN A 243 18.16 3.52 -11.64
CA ASN A 243 18.94 2.32 -11.97
C ASN A 243 20.26 2.63 -12.73
N TYR A 244 20.24 3.69 -13.55
CA TYR A 244 21.41 4.10 -14.32
C TYR A 244 22.30 5.09 -13.57
N GLN A 245 21.86 5.66 -12.45
CA GLN A 245 22.56 6.66 -11.63
C GLN A 245 22.92 7.93 -12.43
N ARG A 246 22.11 8.28 -13.42
CA ARG A 246 22.27 9.48 -14.25
C ARG A 246 20.95 9.99 -14.77
N SER A 247 20.87 11.26 -15.15
CA SER A 247 19.73 11.86 -15.81
C SER A 247 19.81 11.61 -17.33
N PHE A 248 18.64 11.54 -17.97
CA PHE A 248 18.50 11.39 -19.41
C PHE A 248 17.79 12.62 -19.99
N PRO A 249 18.15 13.08 -21.19
CA PRO A 249 17.42 14.13 -21.88
C PRO A 249 16.01 13.62 -22.24
N VAL A 250 15.01 14.50 -22.05
CA VAL A 250 13.61 14.21 -22.40
C VAL A 250 13.22 15.06 -23.60
N ALA A 251 12.84 14.41 -24.70
CA ALA A 251 12.28 15.07 -25.86
C ALA A 251 10.75 15.12 -25.73
N ASN A 252 10.18 16.32 -25.86
CA ASN A 252 8.74 16.51 -25.79
C ASN A 252 8.06 16.39 -27.16
N ASN A 253 8.81 16.64 -28.24
CA ASN A 253 8.34 16.58 -29.61
C ASN A 253 9.21 15.65 -30.47
N LEU A 254 8.59 15.07 -31.53
CA LEU A 254 9.28 14.22 -32.50
C LEU A 254 10.37 14.95 -33.31
N GLU A 255 10.28 16.28 -33.38
CA GLU A 255 11.28 17.11 -34.07
C GLU A 255 12.61 17.18 -33.30
N GLU A 256 12.56 17.14 -31.97
CA GLU A 256 13.73 17.12 -31.08
C GLU A 256 14.53 15.80 -31.19
N ILE A 257 13.90 14.73 -31.71
CA ILE A 257 14.54 13.42 -31.88
C ILE A 257 15.32 13.37 -33.20
N ARG A 258 15.06 14.26 -34.16
CA ARG A 258 15.68 14.28 -35.49
C ARG A 258 16.99 15.06 -35.58
N HIS A 259 17.36 15.74 -34.52
CA HIS A 259 18.61 16.48 -34.35
C HIS A 259 19.54 15.81 -33.37
#